data_11d06a8fd66fc7e2fe5b3ae2de43d463
#
_entry.id   11d06a8fd66fc7e2fe5b3ae2de43d463
#
_cell.length_a   1.000
_cell.length_b   1.000
_cell.length_c   1.000
_cell.angle_alpha   90.00
_cell.angle_beta   90.00
_cell.angle_gamma   90.00
#
_symmetry.space_group_name_H-M   'P 1'
#
loop_
_entity.id
_entity.type
_entity.pdbx_description
1 polymer ?
#
loop_
_entity_poly.entity_id
_entity_poly.type
_entity_poly.pdbx_seq_one_letter_code
_entity_poly.pdbx_strand_id
1 'polypeptide(L)'
;MKKKKVIREASFIRDAWCYGGPGISLLYLYGGLALDNDYFVDKAEKILESAMQRKLGIDSYMICHGYSGLIEICSLFKRLLNTKKFDSYMEEFNVNSEQILEEYGDESGTGFLEGISGCILVLSKFEYSINFTYWRQALLLFDDFLKGGKRK
;
A
#
# COMPACT_ATOMS: atom_id res chain seq x y z
N MET A 1 16.14 45.78 7.67
CA MET A 1 16.38 44.40 7.22
C MET A 1 15.07 43.62 7.31
N LYS A 2 14.41 43.35 6.18
CA LYS A 2 13.19 42.53 6.16
C LYS A 2 13.59 41.04 6.25
N LYS A 3 13.21 40.35 7.34
CA LYS A 3 13.38 38.91 7.47
C LYS A 3 12.56 38.23 6.36
N LYS A 4 13.23 37.62 5.39
CA LYS A 4 12.65 36.74 4.42
C LYS A 4 12.04 35.56 5.19
N LYS A 5 10.69 35.48 5.23
CA LYS A 5 9.97 34.34 5.76
C LYS A 5 10.23 33.20 4.78
N VAL A 6 11.12 32.28 5.15
CA VAL A 6 11.31 31.04 4.42
C VAL A 6 10.00 30.27 4.60
N ILE A 7 9.14 30.31 3.60
CA ILE A 7 8.03 29.40 3.49
C ILE A 7 8.72 28.04 3.28
N ARG A 8 8.79 27.22 4.33
CA ARG A 8 9.08 25.81 4.18
C ARG A 8 7.96 25.29 3.28
N GLU A 9 8.30 24.95 2.05
CA GLU A 9 7.43 24.16 1.21
C GLU A 9 6.94 23.00 2.07
N ALA A 10 5.63 22.79 2.07
CA ALA A 10 5.03 21.70 2.83
C ALA A 10 5.77 20.44 2.43
N SER A 11 6.50 19.86 3.39
CA SER A 11 7.21 18.60 3.16
C SER A 11 6.20 17.64 2.58
N PHE A 12 6.41 17.17 1.36
CA PHE A 12 5.57 16.16 0.75
C PHE A 12 5.49 15.00 1.73
N ILE A 13 4.29 14.74 2.24
CA ILE A 13 4.06 13.57 3.07
C ILE A 13 4.05 12.43 2.06
N ARG A 14 5.13 11.66 2.02
CA ARG A 14 5.13 10.40 1.28
C ARG A 14 4.30 9.41 2.04
N ASP A 15 3.26 8.90 1.43
CA ASP A 15 2.43 7.82 1.97
C ASP A 15 2.79 6.52 1.24
N ALA A 16 3.33 5.56 1.97
CA ALA A 16 3.86 4.32 1.41
C ALA A 16 3.60 3.12 2.34
N TRP A 17 3.91 1.91 1.87
CA TRP A 17 3.80 0.70 2.69
C TRP A 17 4.66 0.78 3.96
N CYS A 18 5.90 1.22 3.85
CA CYS A 18 6.86 1.20 4.96
C CYS A 18 6.73 2.40 5.92
N TYR A 19 5.94 3.42 5.59
CA TYR A 19 5.70 4.60 6.44
C TYR A 19 4.45 5.37 6.03
N GLY A 20 4.07 6.37 6.85
CA GLY A 20 2.90 7.21 6.57
C GLY A 20 1.57 6.54 6.89
N GLY A 21 0.51 7.11 6.38
CA GLY A 21 -0.86 6.65 6.61
C GLY A 21 -1.10 5.18 6.24
N PRO A 22 -0.70 4.72 5.05
CA PRO A 22 -0.92 3.34 4.64
C PRO A 22 -0.26 2.32 5.57
N GLY A 23 1.01 2.51 5.94
CA GLY A 23 1.70 1.63 6.88
C GLY A 23 1.05 1.62 8.27
N ILE A 24 0.66 2.80 8.77
CA ILE A 24 -0.04 2.93 10.06
C ILE A 24 -1.42 2.26 10.01
N SER A 25 -2.13 2.33 8.88
CA SER A 25 -3.44 1.70 8.73
C SER A 25 -3.37 0.18 8.90
N LEU A 26 -2.28 -0.46 8.47
CA LEU A 26 -2.07 -1.90 8.68
C LEU A 26 -2.00 -2.27 10.16
N LEU A 27 -1.31 -1.47 10.97
CA LEU A 27 -1.22 -1.69 12.41
C LEU A 27 -2.61 -1.67 13.06
N TYR A 28 -3.43 -0.68 12.71
CA TYR A 28 -4.80 -0.57 13.22
C TYR A 28 -5.68 -1.71 12.71
N LEU A 29 -5.56 -2.10 11.43
CA LEU A 29 -6.33 -3.19 10.85
C LEU A 29 -6.05 -4.51 11.58
N TYR A 30 -4.78 -4.90 11.68
CA TYR A 30 -4.41 -6.14 12.36
C TYR A 30 -4.74 -6.12 13.85
N GLY A 31 -4.49 -5.00 14.53
CA GLY A 31 -4.87 -4.83 15.94
C GLY A 31 -6.38 -4.95 16.15
N GLY A 32 -7.17 -4.33 15.28
CA GLY A 32 -8.62 -4.41 15.31
C GLY A 32 -9.15 -5.82 15.13
N LEU A 33 -8.65 -6.51 14.11
CA LEU A 33 -9.06 -7.89 13.81
C LEU A 33 -8.58 -8.88 14.88
N ALA A 34 -7.38 -8.72 15.42
CA ALA A 34 -6.84 -9.60 16.46
C ALA A 34 -7.54 -9.43 17.83
N LEU A 35 -7.99 -8.21 18.14
CA LEU A 35 -8.65 -7.87 19.39
C LEU A 35 -10.18 -7.87 19.30
N ASP A 36 -10.76 -8.19 18.14
CA ASP A 36 -12.18 -8.07 17.84
C ASP A 36 -12.72 -6.69 18.17
N ASN A 37 -12.03 -5.65 17.71
CA ASN A 37 -12.28 -4.25 18.05
C ASN A 37 -12.61 -3.43 16.79
N ASP A 38 -13.91 -3.22 16.57
CA ASP A 38 -14.43 -2.48 15.42
C ASP A 38 -13.92 -1.04 15.34
N TYR A 39 -13.69 -0.39 16.49
CA TYR A 39 -13.15 0.97 16.50
C TYR A 39 -11.77 1.04 15.84
N PHE A 40 -10.91 0.04 16.05
CA PHE A 40 -9.60 -0.01 15.41
C PHE A 40 -9.71 -0.32 13.92
N VAL A 41 -10.65 -1.18 13.53
CA VAL A 41 -10.93 -1.47 12.12
C VAL A 41 -11.43 -0.22 11.39
N ASP A 42 -12.40 0.48 11.94
CA ASP A 42 -12.90 1.76 11.42
C ASP A 42 -11.79 2.81 11.31
N LYS A 43 -10.92 2.85 12.32
CA LYS A 43 -9.79 3.76 12.34
C LYS A 43 -8.80 3.44 11.22
N ALA A 44 -8.53 2.15 10.97
CA ALA A 44 -7.66 1.70 9.89
C ALA A 44 -8.19 2.16 8.53
N GLU A 45 -9.48 1.94 8.25
CA GLU A 45 -10.10 2.39 7.00
C GLU A 45 -10.01 3.90 6.81
N LYS A 46 -10.33 4.68 7.85
CA LYS A 46 -10.27 6.15 7.79
C LYS A 46 -8.85 6.67 7.56
N ILE A 47 -7.84 6.05 8.17
CA ILE A 47 -6.44 6.42 7.96
C ILE A 47 -6.03 6.14 6.51
N LEU A 48 -6.35 4.95 6.00
CA LEU A 48 -6.02 4.58 4.62
C LEU A 48 -6.74 5.49 3.63
N GLU A 49 -8.06 5.71 3.80
CA GLU A 49 -8.85 6.58 2.94
C GLU A 49 -8.31 8.02 2.93
N SER A 50 -7.98 8.56 4.11
CA SER A 50 -7.35 9.89 4.22
C SER A 50 -5.99 9.96 3.53
N ALA A 51 -5.20 8.89 3.54
CA ALA A 51 -3.95 8.81 2.81
C ALA A 51 -4.18 8.81 1.29
N MET A 52 -5.15 8.01 0.82
CA MET A 52 -5.47 7.92 -0.62
C MET A 52 -6.04 9.22 -1.20
N GLN A 53 -6.75 10.02 -0.40
CA GLN A 53 -7.31 11.31 -0.84
C GLN A 53 -6.27 12.43 -0.92
N ARG A 54 -5.08 12.26 -0.37
CA ARG A 54 -3.99 13.24 -0.45
C ARG A 54 -3.18 13.03 -1.74
N LYS A 55 -2.47 14.09 -2.14
CA LYS A 55 -1.42 13.92 -3.14
C LYS A 55 -0.28 13.10 -2.52
N LEU A 56 -0.15 11.86 -2.94
CA LEU A 56 0.72 10.86 -2.30
C LEU A 56 2.22 11.20 -2.38
N GLY A 57 2.65 12.04 -3.31
CA GLY A 57 4.08 12.34 -3.51
C GLY A 57 4.90 11.10 -3.87
N ILE A 58 4.25 10.12 -4.53
CA ILE A 58 4.84 8.88 -4.99
C ILE A 58 5.20 9.04 -6.46
N ASP A 59 6.41 8.65 -6.79
CA ASP A 59 7.02 8.73 -8.11
C ASP A 59 7.67 7.40 -8.53
N SER A 60 7.26 6.30 -7.90
CA SER A 60 7.88 4.99 -8.06
C SER A 60 6.84 3.88 -8.14
N TYR A 61 7.16 2.83 -8.89
CA TYR A 61 6.38 1.59 -8.96
C TYR A 61 6.74 0.56 -7.88
N MET A 62 7.76 0.81 -7.08
CA MET A 62 8.33 -0.15 -6.12
C MET A 62 7.33 -0.56 -5.02
N ILE A 63 7.62 -1.68 -4.34
CA ILE A 63 6.79 -2.12 -3.21
C ILE A 63 7.04 -1.24 -1.98
N CYS A 64 8.30 -0.96 -1.65
CA CYS A 64 8.64 -0.31 -0.38
C CYS A 64 7.99 1.08 -0.26
N HIS A 65 8.14 1.92 -1.28
CA HIS A 65 7.68 3.31 -1.26
C HIS A 65 7.06 3.78 -2.57
N GLY A 66 6.45 2.85 -3.31
CA GLY A 66 5.81 3.09 -4.59
C GLY A 66 4.36 2.59 -4.64
N TYR A 67 3.78 2.70 -5.81
CA TYR A 67 2.39 2.32 -6.07
C TYR A 67 2.11 0.83 -5.84
N SER A 68 3.07 -0.08 -6.12
CA SER A 68 2.87 -1.52 -5.91
C SER A 68 2.61 -1.86 -4.44
N GLY A 69 3.28 -1.19 -3.50
CA GLY A 69 3.00 -1.35 -2.07
C GLY A 69 1.62 -0.89 -1.68
N LEU A 70 1.15 0.22 -2.25
CA LEU A 70 -0.21 0.73 -1.99
C LEU A 70 -1.29 -0.19 -2.58
N ILE A 71 -1.07 -0.74 -3.77
CA ILE A 71 -1.95 -1.74 -4.39
C ILE A 71 -2.11 -2.94 -3.44
N GLU A 72 -1.02 -3.43 -2.86
CA GLU A 72 -1.08 -4.56 -1.93
C GLU A 72 -1.83 -4.23 -0.64
N ILE A 73 -1.65 -3.05 -0.07
CA ILE A 73 -2.41 -2.61 1.11
C ILE A 73 -3.91 -2.52 0.79
N CYS A 74 -4.29 -1.85 -0.29
CA CYS A 74 -5.68 -1.75 -0.72
C CYS A 74 -6.30 -3.14 -0.98
N SER A 75 -5.55 -4.02 -1.63
CA SER A 75 -5.93 -5.41 -1.88
C SER A 75 -6.13 -6.21 -0.58
N LEU A 76 -5.30 -5.96 0.44
CA LEU A 76 -5.45 -6.59 1.75
C LEU A 76 -6.74 -6.13 2.45
N PHE A 77 -7.00 -4.81 2.49
CA PHE A 77 -8.25 -4.28 3.05
C PHE A 77 -9.48 -4.87 2.32
N LYS A 78 -9.44 -4.93 1.00
CA LYS A 78 -10.50 -5.56 0.19
C LYS A 78 -10.77 -7.01 0.63
N ARG A 79 -9.72 -7.81 0.83
CA ARG A 79 -9.85 -9.24 1.21
C ARG A 79 -10.31 -9.42 2.66
N LEU A 80 -9.75 -8.66 3.60
CA LEU A 80 -10.04 -8.84 5.02
C LEU A 80 -11.39 -8.25 5.44
N LEU A 81 -11.78 -7.14 4.85
CA LEU A 81 -13.03 -6.44 5.19
C LEU A 81 -14.15 -6.67 4.17
N ASN A 82 -13.89 -7.42 3.10
CA ASN A 82 -14.84 -7.62 1.98
C ASN A 82 -15.39 -6.29 1.43
N THR A 83 -14.53 -5.29 1.31
CA THR A 83 -14.88 -3.93 0.85
C THR A 83 -14.42 -3.69 -0.59
N LYS A 84 -15.14 -2.84 -1.32
CA LYS A 84 -14.75 -2.34 -2.65
C LYS A 84 -14.28 -0.89 -2.60
N LYS A 85 -14.18 -0.31 -1.42
CA LYS A 85 -13.88 1.12 -1.20
C LYS A 85 -12.59 1.58 -1.88
N PHE A 86 -11.62 0.69 -2.03
CA PHE A 86 -10.30 1.02 -2.57
C PHE A 86 -10.07 0.52 -4.01
N ASP A 87 -11.09 -0.02 -4.69
CA ASP A 87 -10.93 -0.62 -6.02
C ASP A 87 -10.45 0.42 -7.06
N SER A 88 -11.04 1.62 -7.07
CA SER A 88 -10.64 2.69 -8.00
C SER A 88 -9.20 3.16 -7.80
N TYR A 89 -8.73 3.19 -6.56
CA TYR A 89 -7.32 3.52 -6.28
C TYR A 89 -6.36 2.43 -6.77
N MET A 90 -6.74 1.16 -6.64
CA MET A 90 -5.90 0.07 -7.16
C MET A 90 -5.78 0.14 -8.69
N GLU A 91 -6.86 0.46 -9.39
CA GLU A 91 -6.86 0.65 -10.85
C GLU A 91 -5.96 1.83 -11.26
N GLU A 92 -6.11 2.98 -10.60
CA GLU A 92 -5.26 4.15 -10.84
C GLU A 92 -3.78 3.85 -10.58
N PHE A 93 -3.47 3.19 -9.45
CA PHE A 93 -2.08 2.86 -9.09
C PHE A 93 -1.47 1.81 -10.02
N ASN A 94 -2.27 0.89 -10.56
CA ASN A 94 -1.81 -0.06 -11.56
C ASN A 94 -1.34 0.69 -12.82
N VAL A 95 -2.19 1.58 -13.36
CA VAL A 95 -1.85 2.39 -14.55
C VAL A 95 -0.59 3.24 -14.30
N ASN A 96 -0.50 3.89 -13.12
CA ASN A 96 0.67 4.70 -12.77
C ASN A 96 1.94 3.85 -12.65
N SER A 97 1.84 2.64 -12.11
CA SER A 97 2.98 1.71 -12.01
C SER A 97 3.46 1.27 -13.38
N GLU A 98 2.55 0.93 -14.29
CA GLU A 98 2.87 0.52 -15.66
C GLU A 98 3.56 1.64 -16.42
N GLN A 99 3.04 2.87 -16.35
CA GLN A 99 3.65 4.04 -17.01
C GLN A 99 5.08 4.31 -16.53
N ILE A 100 5.29 4.30 -15.20
CA ILE A 100 6.63 4.53 -14.64
C ILE A 100 7.57 3.37 -15.01
N LEU A 101 7.06 2.15 -15.04
CA LEU A 101 7.84 0.98 -15.43
C LEU A 101 8.29 1.03 -16.90
N GLU A 102 7.42 1.48 -17.80
CA GLU A 102 7.75 1.69 -19.19
C GLU A 102 8.81 2.78 -19.39
N GLU A 103 8.74 3.87 -18.60
CA GLU A 103 9.64 5.00 -18.74
C GLU A 103 11.02 4.75 -18.13
N TYR A 104 11.09 4.07 -16.97
CA TYR A 104 12.30 3.96 -16.15
C TYR A 104 12.71 2.52 -15.82
N GLY A 105 12.00 1.51 -16.33
CA GLY A 105 12.20 0.11 -15.95
C GLY A 105 13.61 -0.41 -16.23
N ASP A 106 14.22 0.01 -17.30
CA ASP A 106 15.56 -0.43 -17.70
C ASP A 106 16.67 0.11 -16.78
N GLU A 107 16.44 1.22 -16.10
CA GLU A 107 17.39 1.84 -15.17
C GLU A 107 17.25 1.28 -13.74
N SER A 108 16.24 0.44 -13.51
CA SER A 108 15.87 -0.04 -12.17
C SER A 108 16.63 -1.29 -11.79
N GLY A 109 17.00 -1.38 -10.52
CA GLY A 109 17.55 -2.62 -9.98
C GLY A 109 16.53 -3.76 -9.99
N THR A 110 17.03 -5.00 -9.92
CA THR A 110 16.20 -6.23 -9.89
C THR A 110 15.68 -6.58 -8.48
N GLY A 111 15.88 -5.69 -7.51
CA GLY A 111 15.49 -5.90 -6.11
C GLY A 111 13.99 -6.14 -5.92
N PHE A 112 13.64 -6.87 -4.86
CA PHE A 112 12.24 -7.16 -4.54
C PHE A 112 11.51 -5.93 -3.95
N LEU A 113 12.11 -5.24 -2.98
CA LEU A 113 11.47 -4.09 -2.33
C LEU A 113 11.61 -2.80 -3.14
N GLU A 114 12.78 -2.59 -3.72
CA GLU A 114 13.18 -1.34 -4.37
C GLU A 114 13.58 -1.54 -5.84
N GLY A 115 13.01 -2.56 -6.48
CA GLY A 115 13.28 -2.87 -7.87
C GLY A 115 12.11 -3.49 -8.60
N ILE A 116 12.36 -3.85 -9.85
CA ILE A 116 11.34 -4.32 -10.80
C ILE A 116 10.67 -5.64 -10.39
N SER A 117 11.39 -6.56 -9.71
CA SER A 117 10.84 -7.89 -9.41
C SER A 117 9.60 -7.83 -8.54
N GLY A 118 9.57 -6.94 -7.54
CA GLY A 118 8.41 -6.77 -6.68
C GLY A 118 7.22 -6.17 -7.44
N CYS A 119 7.45 -5.19 -8.29
CA CYS A 119 6.42 -4.61 -9.13
C CYS A 119 5.79 -5.66 -10.05
N ILE A 120 6.59 -6.45 -10.77
CA ILE A 120 6.09 -7.51 -11.64
C ILE A 120 5.22 -8.51 -10.86
N LEU A 121 5.61 -8.90 -9.65
CA LEU A 121 4.81 -9.79 -8.80
C LEU A 121 3.46 -9.19 -8.43
N VAL A 122 3.39 -7.89 -8.19
CA VAL A 122 2.13 -7.21 -7.88
C VAL A 122 1.26 -7.09 -9.13
N LEU A 123 1.81 -6.61 -10.24
CA LEU A 123 1.07 -6.38 -11.48
C LEU A 123 0.59 -7.69 -12.12
N SER A 124 1.37 -8.76 -12.04
CA SER A 124 1.01 -10.07 -12.60
C SER A 124 -0.29 -10.66 -12.06
N LYS A 125 -0.78 -10.21 -10.92
CA LYS A 125 -2.09 -10.61 -10.41
C LYS A 125 -3.26 -10.08 -11.22
N PHE A 126 -3.12 -8.89 -11.76
CA PHE A 126 -4.17 -8.27 -12.56
C PHE A 126 -4.30 -8.97 -13.91
N GLU A 127 -3.18 -9.42 -14.47
CA GLU A 127 -3.15 -10.07 -15.79
C GLU A 127 -3.39 -11.58 -15.76
N TYR A 128 -2.80 -12.30 -14.80
CA TYR A 128 -2.67 -13.76 -14.87
C TYR A 128 -3.38 -14.53 -13.75
N SER A 129 -4.07 -13.85 -12.81
CA SER A 129 -4.71 -14.51 -11.64
C SER A 129 -3.77 -15.44 -10.87
N ILE A 130 -2.48 -15.10 -10.82
CA ILE A 130 -1.46 -15.93 -10.18
C ILE A 130 -1.64 -15.90 -8.66
N ASN A 131 -1.94 -17.05 -8.06
CA ASN A 131 -2.16 -17.21 -6.62
C ASN A 131 -0.88 -17.40 -5.80
N PHE A 132 0.28 -17.03 -6.30
CA PHE A 132 1.52 -17.11 -5.53
C PHE A 132 1.62 -15.93 -4.57
N THR A 133 1.30 -16.15 -3.30
CA THR A 133 1.09 -15.07 -2.30
C THR A 133 1.99 -15.15 -1.07
N TYR A 134 2.82 -16.20 -0.94
CA TYR A 134 3.67 -16.40 0.24
C TYR A 134 4.65 -15.25 0.55
N TRP A 135 5.11 -14.53 -0.47
CA TRP A 135 5.98 -13.37 -0.31
C TRP A 135 5.31 -12.23 0.48
N ARG A 136 3.98 -12.16 0.50
CA ARG A 136 3.23 -11.18 1.28
C ARG A 136 3.43 -11.34 2.78
N GLN A 137 3.71 -12.55 3.24
CA GLN A 137 3.98 -12.82 4.65
C GLN A 137 5.23 -12.06 5.13
N ALA A 138 6.26 -11.95 4.28
CA ALA A 138 7.46 -11.18 4.58
C ALA A 138 7.20 -9.68 4.73
N LEU A 139 6.11 -9.17 4.13
CA LEU A 139 5.70 -7.76 4.19
C LEU A 139 4.55 -7.50 5.17
N LEU A 140 4.18 -8.47 6.00
CA LEU A 140 3.00 -8.39 6.87
C LEU A 140 1.69 -8.07 6.11
N LEU A 141 1.58 -8.54 4.87
CA LEU A 141 0.41 -8.34 4.00
C LEU A 141 -0.40 -9.64 3.82
N PHE A 142 -0.47 -10.44 4.87
CA PHE A 142 -1.08 -11.77 4.86
C PHE A 142 -2.43 -11.77 5.58
N ASP A 143 -3.30 -12.69 5.16
CA ASP A 143 -4.65 -12.87 5.70
C ASP A 143 -4.88 -14.25 6.39
N ASP A 144 -3.95 -15.19 6.23
CA ASP A 144 -4.13 -16.57 6.72
C ASP A 144 -4.14 -16.68 8.24
N PHE A 145 -3.38 -15.86 8.91
CA PHE A 145 -3.27 -15.83 10.37
C PHE A 145 -4.61 -15.49 11.07
N LEU A 146 -5.48 -14.70 10.42
CA LEU A 146 -6.76 -14.30 10.97
C LEU A 146 -7.87 -15.34 10.72
N LYS A 147 -7.70 -16.22 9.72
CA LYS A 147 -8.65 -17.30 9.41
C LYS A 147 -8.60 -18.45 10.43
N GLY A 148 -7.50 -18.59 11.17
CA GLY A 148 -7.31 -19.62 12.20
C GLY A 148 -7.89 -19.27 13.58
N GLY A 149 -8.35 -18.06 13.80
CA GLY A 149 -8.70 -17.49 15.12
C GLY A 149 -10.17 -17.48 15.48
N LYS A 150 -11.00 -18.43 15.03
CA LYS A 150 -12.24 -18.73 15.78
C LYS A 150 -11.85 -19.49 17.05
N ARG A 151 -11.40 -18.74 18.07
CA ARG A 151 -11.43 -19.30 19.44
C ARG A 151 -12.90 -19.50 19.81
N LYS A 152 -13.20 -20.77 20.09
CA LYS A 152 -14.48 -21.21 20.68
C LYS A 152 -14.64 -20.58 22.07
#